data_92776e9cd3f52f3c15fb4e694d911bc0
#
_entry.id   92776e9cd3f52f3c15fb4e694d911bc0
#
_cell.length_a   1.000
_cell.length_b   1.000
_cell.length_c   1.000
_cell.angle_alpha   90.00
_cell.angle_beta   90.00
_cell.angle_gamma   90.00
#
_symmetry.space_group_name_H-M   'P 1'
#
loop_
_entity.id
_entity.type
_entity.pdbx_description
1 polymer ?
#
loop_
_entity_poly.entity_id
_entity_poly.type
_entity_poly.pdbx_seq_one_letter_code
_entity_poly.pdbx_strand_id
1 'polypeptide(L)'
;MKRGLAIGALALAGFATTSRADTPAPVAPVDPYATTAPAPADPYAATAADAPNDDVMRDVLEQNSAKPGEAATGDDEPVTGTVRAGAYHDSDQTTVLRVLGSVGHNYGNWVLNGSVDVDSVTSASVDVRSSPGLSKVDTITSASGQSSTSGGQMTDTRYQLSGGAGWKDTAGHALNLTGSVASENDYASVSGGLNGSYDILDRNATLLGGFTLTDNWVSSVLDSSIHRKMIAAAWSGGIARVLTPDDAIRVRYDGKDDVGYNSSPYRNVRFGNWTAKLGMQKITFSNTIGSADGLIERTPDTRVSHALVGEWVHSLSPGIGLHPEVRLSHDSWGVSSLSAGLDLRVARSSWRLQVGYRYYLQSGADFFQDKYTLDPAMYAYYTSDKELGSQNGHLGRLDLAHVLVDPSGPNDTRIMLNLQLQAVHYNYPNFILLPTRDSVFGLIGLSLER
;
A
#
# COMPACT_ATOMS: atom_id res chain seq x y z
N MET A 1 3.95 -32.71 -20.50
CA MET A 1 2.52 -32.49 -20.86
C MET A 1 2.12 -31.12 -20.37
N LYS A 2 2.04 -30.16 -21.27
CA LYS A 2 1.64 -28.77 -20.95
C LYS A 2 0.14 -28.75 -20.69
N ARG A 3 -0.27 -28.56 -19.45
CA ARG A 3 -1.66 -28.20 -19.13
C ARG A 3 -1.75 -26.69 -19.12
N GLY A 4 -2.32 -26.15 -20.18
CA GLY A 4 -2.71 -24.74 -20.24
C GLY A 4 -3.80 -24.47 -19.21
N LEU A 5 -3.51 -23.63 -18.23
CA LEU A 5 -4.50 -23.07 -17.34
C LEU A 5 -5.21 -21.96 -18.11
N ALA A 6 -6.45 -22.18 -18.50
CA ALA A 6 -7.31 -21.10 -18.98
C ALA A 6 -7.70 -20.26 -17.77
N ILE A 7 -6.99 -19.18 -17.54
CA ILE A 7 -7.36 -18.16 -16.54
C ILE A 7 -8.50 -17.37 -17.17
N GLY A 8 -9.72 -17.65 -16.77
CA GLY A 8 -10.85 -16.77 -17.02
C GLY A 8 -10.63 -15.48 -16.24
N ALA A 9 -10.18 -14.44 -16.92
CA ALA A 9 -10.05 -13.12 -16.35
C ALA A 9 -11.44 -12.58 -16.00
N LEU A 10 -11.82 -12.65 -14.75
CA LEU A 10 -12.93 -11.87 -14.21
C LEU A 10 -12.32 -10.57 -13.70
N ALA A 11 -12.26 -9.58 -14.56
CA ALA A 11 -11.84 -8.23 -14.20
C ALA A 11 -12.99 -7.55 -13.47
N LEU A 12 -12.75 -7.16 -12.23
CA LEU A 12 -13.70 -6.41 -11.39
C LEU A 12 -12.97 -5.23 -10.75
N ALA A 13 -13.46 -4.06 -10.93
CA ALA A 13 -12.87 -2.74 -10.78
C ALA A 13 -13.32 -1.92 -9.57
N GLY A 14 -12.60 -0.99 -9.06
CA GLY A 14 -12.90 -0.06 -7.96
C GLY A 14 -13.39 1.32 -8.42
N PHE A 15 -14.14 2.04 -7.62
CA PHE A 15 -14.97 3.18 -8.03
C PHE A 15 -14.73 4.47 -7.28
N ALA A 16 -14.78 5.54 -8.05
CA ALA A 16 -14.95 6.88 -7.55
C ALA A 16 -16.41 7.35 -7.71
N THR A 17 -16.88 8.11 -6.75
CA THR A 17 -18.20 8.70 -6.79
C THR A 17 -18.12 10.21 -6.88
N THR A 18 -18.78 10.79 -7.90
CA THR A 18 -19.00 12.24 -7.97
C THR A 18 -20.37 12.60 -7.41
N SER A 19 -20.45 13.56 -6.51
CA SER A 19 -21.71 14.18 -6.11
C SER A 19 -21.84 15.57 -6.69
N ARG A 20 -23.04 15.89 -7.15
CA ARG A 20 -23.39 17.18 -7.70
C ARG A 20 -24.18 18.02 -6.69
N ALA A 21 -23.89 19.31 -6.57
CA ALA A 21 -24.73 20.31 -5.93
C ALA A 21 -24.76 21.61 -6.75
N ASP A 22 -25.97 22.05 -7.07
CA ASP A 22 -26.23 23.34 -7.74
C ASP A 22 -26.24 24.45 -6.68
N THR A 23 -25.28 25.36 -6.75
CA THR A 23 -25.31 26.79 -6.44
C THR A 23 -23.87 27.31 -6.41
N PRO A 24 -23.54 28.55 -6.80
CA PRO A 24 -22.21 29.09 -6.61
C PRO A 24 -21.99 29.29 -5.11
N ALA A 25 -21.51 28.27 -4.45
CA ALA A 25 -21.14 28.28 -3.06
C ALA A 25 -19.66 28.65 -2.91
N PRO A 26 -19.27 29.24 -1.78
CA PRO A 26 -17.87 29.42 -1.43
C PRO A 26 -17.15 28.09 -1.59
N VAL A 27 -15.86 28.14 -1.92
CA VAL A 27 -14.97 27.01 -2.17
C VAL A 27 -15.39 25.80 -1.34
N ALA A 28 -15.85 24.74 -2.02
CA ALA A 28 -16.37 23.55 -1.36
C ALA A 28 -15.32 23.03 -0.39
N PRO A 29 -15.71 22.65 0.83
CA PRO A 29 -14.83 21.94 1.75
C PRO A 29 -14.24 20.75 1.02
N VAL A 30 -12.98 20.46 1.24
CA VAL A 30 -12.31 19.23 0.78
C VAL A 30 -13.25 18.08 1.12
N ASP A 31 -13.72 17.33 0.12
CA ASP A 31 -14.73 16.28 0.32
C ASP A 31 -14.16 15.26 1.31
N PRO A 32 -14.63 15.23 2.57
CA PRO A 32 -14.13 14.29 3.57
C PRO A 32 -14.52 12.84 3.25
N TYR A 33 -15.32 12.61 2.20
CA TYR A 33 -15.92 11.33 1.87
C TYR A 33 -15.27 10.62 0.68
N ALA A 34 -14.30 11.26 0.02
CA ALA A 34 -13.55 10.66 -1.08
C ALA A 34 -12.52 9.63 -0.58
N THR A 35 -12.97 8.66 0.19
CA THR A 35 -12.11 7.58 0.62
C THR A 35 -12.82 6.26 0.46
N THR A 36 -12.37 5.47 -0.49
CA THR A 36 -12.44 4.01 -0.34
C THR A 36 -11.59 3.66 0.87
N ALA A 37 -12.09 2.80 1.74
CA ALA A 37 -11.27 2.27 2.82
C ALA A 37 -10.02 1.64 2.17
N PRO A 38 -8.81 2.12 2.45
CA PRO A 38 -7.63 1.38 2.08
C PRO A 38 -7.76 -0.01 2.72
N ALA A 39 -7.36 -1.04 2.00
CA ALA A 39 -7.11 -2.32 2.66
C ALA A 39 -6.25 -2.04 3.90
N PRO A 40 -6.51 -2.67 5.06
CA PRO A 40 -5.75 -2.40 6.26
C PRO A 40 -4.28 -2.49 5.90
N ALA A 41 -3.55 -1.41 6.15
CA ALA A 41 -2.14 -1.36 5.84
C ALA A 41 -1.50 -2.54 6.57
N ASP A 42 -0.95 -3.47 5.82
CA ASP A 42 -0.11 -4.52 6.36
C ASP A 42 1.03 -3.80 7.08
N PRO A 43 1.26 -3.98 8.39
CA PRO A 43 2.41 -3.37 9.04
C PRO A 43 3.74 -3.83 8.44
N TYR A 44 3.74 -4.90 7.62
CA TYR A 44 4.89 -5.31 6.80
C TYR A 44 4.88 -4.68 5.41
N ALA A 45 3.73 -4.26 4.95
CA ALA A 45 3.62 -3.41 3.80
C ALA A 45 4.14 -1.99 4.06
N ALA A 46 4.44 -1.58 5.31
CA ALA A 46 5.10 -0.30 5.57
C ALA A 46 6.49 -0.19 4.93
N THR A 47 7.07 -1.26 4.48
CA THR A 47 8.34 -1.26 3.75
C THR A 47 8.21 -1.45 2.25
N ALA A 48 7.09 -2.06 1.80
CA ALA A 48 6.76 -2.18 0.39
C ALA A 48 5.46 -1.48 0.00
N ALA A 49 4.57 -1.19 0.93
CA ALA A 49 3.27 -0.56 0.70
C ALA A 49 3.22 0.94 1.08
N ASP A 50 4.19 1.48 1.78
CA ASP A 50 4.58 2.88 1.62
C ASP A 50 5.22 3.12 0.22
N ALA A 51 5.62 2.08 -0.50
CA ALA A 51 5.66 2.05 -1.94
C ALA A 51 4.19 2.02 -2.48
N PRO A 52 3.88 2.75 -3.46
CA PRO A 52 2.73 3.50 -3.93
C PRO A 52 1.39 2.78 -4.15
N ASN A 53 1.13 1.57 -3.62
CA ASN A 53 -0.10 0.86 -3.94
C ASN A 53 -1.36 1.53 -3.37
N ASP A 54 -1.33 1.98 -2.12
CA ASP A 54 -2.50 2.60 -1.49
C ASP A 54 -2.70 4.06 -1.95
N ASP A 55 -1.59 4.79 -2.17
CA ASP A 55 -1.65 6.18 -2.62
C ASP A 55 -2.10 6.30 -4.08
N VAL A 56 -1.77 5.34 -4.95
CA VAL A 56 -2.17 5.38 -6.36
C VAL A 56 -3.65 5.09 -6.54
N MET A 57 -4.21 4.11 -5.81
CA MET A 57 -5.66 3.88 -5.83
C MET A 57 -6.40 5.04 -5.17
N ARG A 58 -5.86 5.61 -4.09
CA ARG A 58 -6.40 6.80 -3.45
C ARG A 58 -6.39 8.00 -4.40
N ASP A 59 -5.28 8.24 -5.12
CA ASP A 59 -5.15 9.33 -6.08
C ASP A 59 -6.06 9.18 -7.31
N VAL A 60 -6.23 7.96 -7.85
CA VAL A 60 -7.19 7.70 -8.92
C VAL A 60 -8.60 7.99 -8.43
N LEU A 61 -8.91 7.68 -7.19
CA LEU A 61 -10.21 7.92 -6.57
C LEU A 61 -10.41 9.41 -6.20
N GLU A 62 -9.37 10.08 -5.70
CA GLU A 62 -9.41 11.53 -5.41
C GLU A 62 -9.48 12.38 -6.69
N GLN A 63 -8.83 11.97 -7.79
CA GLN A 63 -8.91 12.66 -9.07
C GLN A 63 -10.30 12.55 -9.72
N ASN A 64 -10.98 11.43 -9.53
CA ASN A 64 -12.36 11.27 -9.96
C ASN A 64 -13.37 12.01 -9.04
N SER A 65 -12.96 12.44 -7.85
CA SER A 65 -13.78 13.18 -6.89
C SER A 65 -13.80 14.70 -7.12
N ALA A 66 -12.97 15.22 -8.00
CA ALA A 66 -12.78 16.65 -8.16
C ALA A 66 -13.72 17.28 -9.21
N LYS A 67 -15.00 17.36 -8.94
CA LYS A 67 -15.92 18.48 -9.18
C LYS A 67 -17.33 18.17 -8.70
N PRO A 68 -17.84 18.80 -7.66
CA PRO A 68 -19.29 18.94 -7.49
C PRO A 68 -19.75 20.12 -8.34
N GLY A 69 -20.55 19.89 -9.35
CA GLY A 69 -21.28 20.93 -10.03
C GLY A 69 -21.15 20.94 -11.55
N GLU A 70 -21.90 20.09 -12.16
CA GLU A 70 -22.70 20.28 -13.37
C GLU A 70 -23.32 18.94 -13.73
N ALA A 71 -24.67 18.87 -13.67
CA ALA A 71 -25.35 17.72 -14.22
C ALA A 71 -25.13 17.74 -15.71
N ALA A 72 -24.31 16.83 -16.22
CA ALA A 72 -24.36 16.51 -17.62
C ALA A 72 -25.77 16.03 -17.96
N THR A 73 -26.58 16.96 -18.46
CA THR A 73 -27.77 16.62 -19.22
C THR A 73 -27.29 16.41 -20.65
N GLY A 74 -26.74 15.24 -20.96
CA GLY A 74 -26.24 14.95 -22.29
C GLY A 74 -25.44 13.64 -22.29
N ASP A 75 -25.45 12.95 -23.40
CA ASP A 75 -24.89 11.61 -23.65
C ASP A 75 -23.36 11.48 -23.54
N ASP A 76 -22.63 12.50 -23.03
CA ASP A 76 -21.18 12.51 -22.91
C ASP A 76 -20.74 12.34 -21.43
N GLU A 77 -20.58 11.10 -21.01
CA GLU A 77 -20.10 10.77 -19.67
C GLU A 77 -18.57 10.75 -19.64
N PRO A 78 -17.91 11.35 -18.61
CA PRO A 78 -16.47 11.58 -18.64
C PRO A 78 -15.68 10.26 -18.63
N VAL A 79 -14.72 10.17 -19.55
CA VAL A 79 -13.70 9.12 -19.57
C VAL A 79 -12.45 9.69 -18.91
N THR A 80 -11.89 8.96 -17.96
CA THR A 80 -10.64 9.33 -17.31
C THR A 80 -9.54 8.33 -17.68
N GLY A 81 -8.32 8.82 -17.81
CA GLY A 81 -7.14 7.99 -18.05
C GLY A 81 -5.93 8.53 -17.31
N THR A 82 -5.10 7.63 -16.77
CA THR A 82 -3.87 8.04 -16.08
C THR A 82 -2.74 7.10 -16.49
N VAL A 83 -1.55 7.69 -16.73
CA VAL A 83 -0.30 6.91 -16.89
C VAL A 83 0.73 7.53 -15.97
N ARG A 84 1.40 6.70 -15.18
CA ARG A 84 2.43 7.13 -14.23
C ARG A 84 3.66 6.24 -14.33
N ALA A 85 4.83 6.82 -14.08
CA ALA A 85 6.08 6.09 -13.95
C ALA A 85 6.80 6.57 -12.70
N GLY A 86 7.38 5.64 -11.96
CA GLY A 86 8.06 5.95 -10.70
C GLY A 86 9.29 5.11 -10.47
N ALA A 87 10.08 5.55 -9.51
CA ALA A 87 11.24 4.86 -9.03
C ALA A 87 11.36 4.98 -7.51
N TYR A 88 11.68 3.86 -6.88
CA TYR A 88 12.06 3.77 -5.48
C TYR A 88 13.53 3.36 -5.39
N HIS A 89 14.25 3.91 -4.41
CA HIS A 89 15.59 3.47 -4.05
C HIS A 89 15.82 3.62 -2.55
N ASP A 90 16.54 2.66 -1.94
CA ASP A 90 16.90 2.74 -0.53
C ASP A 90 18.38 2.49 -0.26
N SER A 91 18.81 2.85 0.94
CA SER A 91 20.18 2.66 1.42
C SER A 91 20.55 1.19 1.64
N ASP A 92 19.58 0.26 1.65
CA ASP A 92 19.79 -1.19 1.65
C ASP A 92 19.92 -1.78 0.24
N GLN A 93 20.15 -0.90 -0.77
CA GLN A 93 20.45 -1.27 -2.16
C GLN A 93 19.28 -1.95 -2.88
N THR A 94 18.06 -1.59 -2.54
CA THR A 94 16.88 -1.98 -3.30
C THR A 94 16.45 -0.85 -4.20
N THR A 95 16.12 -1.18 -5.44
CA THR A 95 15.57 -0.26 -6.44
C THR A 95 14.34 -0.91 -7.04
N VAL A 96 13.24 -0.15 -7.13
CA VAL A 96 12.02 -0.56 -7.79
C VAL A 96 11.70 0.45 -8.88
N LEU A 97 11.43 -0.02 -10.08
CA LEU A 97 10.88 0.78 -11.17
C LEU A 97 9.42 0.36 -11.36
N ARG A 98 8.53 1.34 -11.46
CA ARG A 98 7.10 1.11 -11.54
C ARG A 98 6.49 1.85 -12.72
N VAL A 99 5.54 1.19 -13.40
CA VAL A 99 4.68 1.81 -14.41
C VAL A 99 3.24 1.42 -14.11
N LEU A 100 2.38 2.43 -14.01
CA LEU A 100 0.96 2.27 -13.75
C LEU A 100 0.14 2.93 -14.86
N GLY A 101 -0.88 2.23 -15.35
CA GLY A 101 -1.91 2.76 -16.23
C GLY A 101 -3.29 2.50 -15.68
N SER A 102 -4.18 3.50 -15.73
CA SER A 102 -5.59 3.31 -15.33
C SER A 102 -6.53 4.02 -16.29
N VAL A 103 -7.75 3.50 -16.39
CA VAL A 103 -8.87 4.05 -17.15
C VAL A 103 -10.14 3.95 -16.34
N GLY A 104 -10.97 4.99 -16.39
CA GLY A 104 -12.28 5.04 -15.76
C GLY A 104 -13.34 5.60 -16.72
N HIS A 105 -14.57 5.16 -16.56
CA HIS A 105 -15.71 5.66 -17.33
C HIS A 105 -16.94 5.72 -16.44
N ASN A 106 -17.61 6.85 -16.44
CA ASN A 106 -18.87 7.05 -15.73
C ASN A 106 -20.02 6.76 -16.68
N TYR A 107 -21.03 6.04 -16.21
CA TYR A 107 -22.25 5.73 -16.96
C TYR A 107 -23.48 5.86 -16.05
N GLY A 108 -24.14 7.00 -16.06
CA GLY A 108 -25.26 7.31 -15.16
C GLY A 108 -24.83 7.19 -13.69
N ASN A 109 -25.48 6.29 -12.98
CA ASN A 109 -25.15 5.99 -11.57
C ASN A 109 -23.98 4.99 -11.40
N TRP A 110 -23.40 4.51 -12.48
CA TRP A 110 -22.33 3.55 -12.50
C TRP A 110 -20.99 4.20 -12.86
N VAL A 111 -19.95 3.70 -12.27
CA VAL A 111 -18.58 4.03 -12.65
C VAL A 111 -17.84 2.72 -12.91
N LEU A 112 -17.11 2.59 -13.98
CA LEU A 112 -16.28 1.46 -14.33
C LEU A 112 -14.82 1.91 -14.39
N ASN A 113 -13.91 1.16 -13.82
CA ASN A 113 -12.50 1.45 -14.00
C ASN A 113 -11.65 0.17 -14.11
N GLY A 114 -10.43 0.33 -14.58
CA GLY A 114 -9.46 -0.74 -14.66
C GLY A 114 -8.05 -0.17 -14.58
N SER A 115 -7.11 -0.94 -14.06
CA SER A 115 -5.71 -0.53 -13.97
C SER A 115 -4.77 -1.70 -14.22
N VAL A 116 -3.61 -1.37 -14.77
CA VAL A 116 -2.47 -2.27 -14.93
C VAL A 116 -1.29 -1.66 -14.22
N ASP A 117 -0.59 -2.46 -13.43
CA ASP A 117 0.59 -2.10 -12.68
C ASP A 117 1.73 -3.08 -12.98
N VAL A 118 2.92 -2.55 -13.23
CA VAL A 118 4.12 -3.34 -13.49
C VAL A 118 5.25 -2.79 -12.63
N ASP A 119 5.72 -3.62 -11.70
CA ASP A 119 6.87 -3.32 -10.85
C ASP A 119 8.06 -4.19 -11.24
N SER A 120 9.23 -3.59 -11.42
CA SER A 120 10.50 -4.30 -11.61
C SER A 120 11.41 -4.00 -10.43
N VAL A 121 11.71 -5.02 -9.64
CA VAL A 121 12.52 -4.92 -8.42
C VAL A 121 13.93 -5.40 -8.70
N THR A 122 14.92 -4.65 -8.23
CA THR A 122 16.31 -5.06 -8.19
C THR A 122 16.85 -4.81 -6.78
N SER A 123 17.33 -5.85 -6.10
CA SER A 123 17.78 -5.74 -4.72
C SER A 123 19.11 -6.45 -4.48
N ALA A 124 19.95 -5.83 -3.65
CA ALA A 124 21.13 -6.41 -3.02
C ALA A 124 21.15 -6.08 -1.52
N SER A 125 19.97 -6.16 -0.89
CA SER A 125 19.73 -5.82 0.51
C SER A 125 20.57 -6.65 1.50
N VAL A 126 20.54 -6.26 2.76
CA VAL A 126 21.20 -7.00 3.85
C VAL A 126 20.70 -8.43 3.93
N ASP A 127 19.41 -8.65 3.73
CA ASP A 127 18.82 -9.99 3.74
C ASP A 127 19.39 -10.84 2.60
N VAL A 128 19.51 -10.30 1.40
CA VAL A 128 20.14 -10.95 0.23
C VAL A 128 21.61 -11.22 0.49
N ARG A 129 22.37 -10.25 1.03
CA ARG A 129 23.83 -10.34 1.20
C ARG A 129 24.27 -11.18 2.39
N SER A 130 23.46 -11.25 3.45
CA SER A 130 23.82 -11.90 4.70
C SER A 130 23.52 -13.40 4.74
N SER A 131 22.83 -13.96 3.75
CA SER A 131 22.44 -15.36 3.68
C SER A 131 23.33 -16.18 2.74
N PRO A 132 24.45 -16.77 3.18
CA PRO A 132 25.30 -17.60 2.33
C PRO A 132 24.55 -18.88 1.94
N GLY A 133 24.55 -19.19 0.64
CA GLY A 133 23.92 -20.40 0.09
C GLY A 133 22.45 -20.21 -0.35
N LEU A 134 21.68 -19.43 0.38
CA LEU A 134 20.33 -19.00 -0.01
C LEU A 134 20.30 -17.51 -0.40
N SER A 135 21.44 -16.91 -0.56
CA SER A 135 21.74 -15.48 -0.63
C SER A 135 21.23 -14.75 -1.85
N LYS A 136 20.02 -15.01 -2.31
CA LYS A 136 19.63 -14.52 -3.63
C LYS A 136 18.23 -13.93 -3.72
N VAL A 137 17.55 -13.75 -2.59
CA VAL A 137 16.15 -13.36 -2.62
C VAL A 137 15.81 -12.42 -1.49
N ASP A 138 15.25 -11.29 -1.79
CA ASP A 138 14.70 -10.33 -0.85
C ASP A 138 13.16 -10.38 -0.88
N THR A 139 12.55 -9.92 0.20
CA THR A 139 11.13 -10.04 0.47
C THR A 139 10.43 -8.68 0.58
N ILE A 140 10.88 -7.69 -0.15
CA ILE A 140 10.15 -6.39 -0.20
C ILE A 140 8.79 -6.54 -0.88
N THR A 141 8.71 -7.44 -1.82
CA THR A 141 7.47 -8.04 -2.31
C THR A 141 7.63 -9.52 -2.03
N SER A 142 6.65 -10.34 -2.03
CA SER A 142 6.84 -11.81 -2.04
C SER A 142 7.70 -12.28 -3.24
N ALA A 143 8.36 -11.36 -3.91
CA ALA A 143 9.04 -11.54 -5.17
C ALA A 143 10.35 -12.28 -5.02
N SER A 144 10.51 -13.32 -5.77
CA SER A 144 11.74 -14.08 -5.91
C SER A 144 12.34 -13.85 -7.28
N GLY A 145 13.47 -13.19 -7.36
CA GLY A 145 14.15 -12.99 -8.62
C GLY A 145 15.04 -14.16 -9.04
N GLN A 146 15.26 -14.31 -10.35
CA GLN A 146 16.38 -15.08 -10.84
C GLN A 146 17.70 -14.39 -10.49
N SER A 147 18.52 -15.06 -9.69
CA SER A 147 19.86 -14.56 -9.41
C SER A 147 20.72 -14.54 -10.67
N SER A 148 21.28 -13.39 -10.97
CA SER A 148 22.46 -13.35 -11.83
C SER A 148 23.66 -13.98 -11.10
N THR A 149 24.41 -14.82 -11.78
CA THR A 149 25.51 -15.63 -11.25
C THR A 149 26.72 -14.84 -10.72
N SER A 150 26.64 -13.52 -10.60
CA SER A 150 27.74 -12.69 -10.13
C SER A 150 27.23 -11.56 -9.24
N GLY A 151 27.37 -11.71 -7.92
CA GLY A 151 27.35 -10.57 -7.01
C GLY A 151 26.25 -10.47 -5.97
N GLY A 152 25.33 -11.43 -5.83
CA GLY A 152 24.31 -11.36 -4.77
C GLY A 152 23.22 -10.30 -5.03
N GLN A 153 22.90 -10.04 -6.28
CA GLN A 153 21.82 -9.16 -6.71
C GLN A 153 20.66 -9.99 -7.23
N MET A 154 19.46 -9.60 -6.90
CA MET A 154 18.20 -10.20 -7.31
C MET A 154 17.42 -9.27 -8.23
N THR A 155 16.68 -9.84 -9.17
CA THR A 155 15.68 -9.10 -9.99
C THR A 155 14.40 -9.88 -10.11
N ASP A 156 13.28 -9.21 -9.99
CA ASP A 156 11.95 -9.77 -10.26
C ASP A 156 11.01 -8.75 -10.87
N THR A 157 9.91 -9.23 -11.47
CA THR A 157 8.89 -8.38 -12.06
C THR A 157 7.51 -8.87 -11.68
N ARG A 158 6.74 -7.97 -11.09
CA ARG A 158 5.34 -8.16 -10.72
C ARG A 158 4.43 -7.53 -11.76
N TYR A 159 3.40 -8.25 -12.12
CA TYR A 159 2.30 -7.77 -12.95
C TYR A 159 1.02 -7.82 -12.14
N GLN A 160 0.29 -6.72 -12.11
CA GLN A 160 -1.02 -6.65 -11.47
C GLN A 160 -2.05 -6.06 -12.43
N LEU A 161 -3.20 -6.70 -12.51
CA LEU A 161 -4.39 -6.22 -13.20
C LEU A 161 -5.48 -6.05 -12.16
N SER A 162 -6.08 -4.88 -12.11
CA SER A 162 -7.20 -4.59 -11.22
C SER A 162 -8.35 -4.03 -12.01
N GLY A 163 -9.47 -4.26 -11.45
CA GLY A 163 -10.61 -3.76 -12.08
C GLY A 163 -11.88 -3.69 -11.17
N GLY A 164 -13.07 -2.93 -11.46
CA GLY A 164 -14.33 -2.89 -10.65
C GLY A 164 -15.49 -2.15 -11.18
N ALA A 165 -16.62 -2.29 -10.52
CA ALA A 165 -17.92 -1.79 -10.77
C ALA A 165 -18.56 -1.13 -9.52
N GLY A 166 -18.93 0.22 -9.44
CA GLY A 166 -19.68 0.91 -8.41
C GLY A 166 -20.96 1.51 -8.89
N TRP A 167 -21.75 1.66 -7.94
CA TRP A 167 -23.03 2.28 -8.09
C TRP A 167 -23.22 3.35 -7.00
N LYS A 168 -23.79 4.46 -7.39
CA LYS A 168 -24.14 5.54 -6.47
C LYS A 168 -25.54 6.04 -6.78
N ASP A 169 -26.33 6.27 -5.76
CA ASP A 169 -27.63 6.91 -5.90
C ASP A 169 -27.56 8.44 -5.70
N THR A 170 -28.67 9.09 -5.95
CA THR A 170 -28.81 10.54 -5.76
C THR A 170 -28.84 10.95 -4.28
N ALA A 171 -29.08 10.01 -3.37
CA ALA A 171 -29.06 10.25 -1.92
C ALA A 171 -27.62 10.22 -1.35
N GLY A 172 -26.63 9.79 -2.15
CA GLY A 172 -25.23 9.73 -1.74
C GLY A 172 -24.79 8.36 -1.25
N HIS A 173 -25.66 7.33 -1.30
CA HIS A 173 -25.25 5.97 -0.98
C HIS A 173 -24.43 5.39 -2.12
N ALA A 174 -23.33 4.71 -1.81
CA ALA A 174 -22.50 4.07 -2.80
C ALA A 174 -22.16 2.63 -2.42
N LEU A 175 -22.00 1.81 -3.44
CA LEU A 175 -21.56 0.42 -3.33
C LEU A 175 -20.52 0.15 -4.42
N ASN A 176 -19.39 -0.42 -4.03
CA ASN A 176 -18.26 -0.70 -4.93
C ASN A 176 -17.86 -2.17 -4.82
N LEU A 177 -17.73 -2.83 -5.95
CA LEU A 177 -17.21 -4.16 -6.10
C LEU A 177 -15.82 -4.08 -6.77
N THR A 178 -14.80 -4.71 -6.21
CA THR A 178 -13.42 -4.64 -6.70
C THR A 178 -12.83 -6.02 -6.89
N GLY A 179 -11.86 -6.16 -7.79
CA GLY A 179 -11.10 -7.38 -7.95
C GLY A 179 -9.73 -7.12 -8.55
N SER A 180 -8.77 -7.95 -8.20
CA SER A 180 -7.43 -7.88 -8.76
C SER A 180 -6.80 -9.26 -8.90
N VAL A 181 -5.85 -9.35 -9.82
CA VAL A 181 -4.96 -10.50 -9.96
C VAL A 181 -3.54 -9.98 -10.05
N ALA A 182 -2.62 -10.61 -9.32
CA ALA A 182 -1.20 -10.32 -9.40
C ALA A 182 -0.41 -11.60 -9.64
N SER A 183 0.74 -11.48 -10.32
CA SER A 183 1.61 -12.60 -10.63
C SER A 183 3.07 -12.15 -10.67
N GLU A 184 3.92 -12.96 -10.05
CA GLU A 184 5.37 -12.90 -10.03
C GLU A 184 5.92 -14.30 -10.37
N ASN A 185 7.22 -14.50 -10.31
CA ASN A 185 7.81 -15.81 -10.65
C ASN A 185 7.39 -16.92 -9.68
N ASP A 186 7.18 -16.61 -8.43
CA ASP A 186 6.89 -17.55 -7.34
C ASP A 186 5.73 -17.14 -6.45
N TYR A 187 5.05 -16.07 -6.82
CA TYR A 187 3.88 -15.58 -6.14
C TYR A 187 2.74 -15.29 -7.11
N ALA A 188 1.54 -15.63 -6.73
CA ALA A 188 0.33 -15.20 -7.41
C ALA A 188 -0.76 -14.88 -6.39
N SER A 189 -1.63 -13.94 -6.72
CA SER A 189 -2.79 -13.63 -5.87
C SER A 189 -4.02 -13.30 -6.69
N VAL A 190 -5.18 -13.59 -6.11
CA VAL A 190 -6.50 -13.15 -6.59
C VAL A 190 -7.24 -12.51 -5.43
N SER A 191 -7.74 -11.31 -5.64
CA SER A 191 -8.45 -10.54 -4.62
C SER A 191 -9.82 -10.11 -5.12
N GLY A 192 -10.80 -10.07 -4.21
CA GLY A 192 -12.13 -9.51 -4.44
C GLY A 192 -12.60 -8.74 -3.22
N GLY A 193 -13.19 -7.57 -3.43
CA GLY A 193 -13.63 -6.68 -2.36
C GLY A 193 -14.99 -6.05 -2.62
N LEU A 194 -15.69 -5.70 -1.55
CA LEU A 194 -16.94 -4.96 -1.53
C LEU A 194 -16.80 -3.81 -0.54
N ASN A 195 -17.04 -2.58 -0.99
CA ASN A 195 -16.98 -1.40 -0.15
C ASN A 195 -18.29 -0.62 -0.33
N GLY A 196 -18.72 0.07 0.72
CA GLY A 196 -19.93 0.88 0.65
C GLY A 196 -19.89 2.09 1.57
N SER A 197 -20.64 3.11 1.19
CA SER A 197 -20.93 4.27 2.01
C SER A 197 -22.44 4.53 2.05
N TYR A 198 -22.91 5.00 3.20
CA TYR A 198 -24.32 5.29 3.42
C TYR A 198 -24.46 6.63 4.15
N ASP A 199 -24.97 7.64 3.45
CA ASP A 199 -25.18 8.97 4.00
C ASP A 199 -26.38 8.97 4.95
N ILE A 200 -26.22 9.61 6.11
CA ILE A 200 -27.21 9.78 7.16
C ILE A 200 -27.23 11.25 7.63
N LEU A 201 -28.22 11.63 8.45
CA LEU A 201 -28.35 12.97 9.02
C LEU A 201 -28.32 14.07 7.94
N ASP A 202 -29.12 13.93 6.90
CA ASP A 202 -29.16 14.86 5.77
C ASP A 202 -27.77 15.11 5.16
N ARG A 203 -26.98 14.02 5.00
CA ARG A 203 -25.60 14.01 4.49
C ARG A 203 -24.56 14.69 5.39
N ASN A 204 -24.91 14.98 6.65
CA ASN A 204 -23.94 15.49 7.63
C ASN A 204 -23.08 14.38 8.25
N ALA A 205 -23.45 13.12 8.05
CA ALA A 205 -22.62 11.99 8.43
C ALA A 205 -22.74 10.86 7.41
N THR A 206 -21.66 10.09 7.24
CA THR A 206 -21.57 8.94 6.35
C THR A 206 -21.06 7.73 7.11
N LEU A 207 -21.78 6.62 7.04
CA LEU A 207 -21.32 5.32 7.47
C LEU A 207 -20.47 4.70 6.35
N LEU A 208 -19.35 4.11 6.72
CA LEU A 208 -18.39 3.48 5.81
C LEU A 208 -18.23 2.02 6.19
N GLY A 209 -18.11 1.14 5.20
CA GLY A 209 -17.84 -0.27 5.44
C GLY A 209 -17.18 -0.93 4.25
N GLY A 210 -16.33 -1.91 4.52
CA GLY A 210 -15.65 -2.65 3.47
C GLY A 210 -15.26 -4.06 3.91
N PHE A 211 -15.13 -4.94 2.93
CA PHE A 211 -14.61 -6.29 3.09
C PHE A 211 -13.82 -6.68 1.85
N THR A 212 -12.67 -7.32 2.05
CA THR A 212 -11.82 -7.84 0.98
C THR A 212 -11.34 -9.23 1.34
N LEU A 213 -11.33 -10.12 0.36
CA LEU A 213 -10.77 -11.47 0.48
C LEU A 213 -9.69 -11.65 -0.59
N THR A 214 -8.53 -12.16 -0.18
CA THR A 214 -7.41 -12.44 -1.07
C THR A 214 -6.93 -13.87 -0.86
N ASP A 215 -6.82 -14.64 -1.95
CA ASP A 215 -6.16 -15.96 -1.96
C ASP A 215 -4.76 -15.79 -2.59
N ASN A 216 -3.74 -16.20 -1.83
CA ASN A 216 -2.33 -16.07 -2.20
C ASN A 216 -1.70 -17.44 -2.36
N TRP A 217 -0.93 -17.61 -3.43
CA TRP A 217 -0.12 -18.80 -3.70
C TRP A 217 1.34 -18.42 -3.64
N VAL A 218 2.06 -19.01 -2.69
CA VAL A 218 3.48 -18.76 -2.45
C VAL A 218 4.27 -20.01 -2.85
N SER A 219 5.28 -19.82 -3.67
CA SER A 219 6.22 -20.85 -4.11
C SER A 219 7.65 -20.41 -3.79
N SER A 220 8.63 -21.20 -4.19
CA SER A 220 10.04 -20.81 -4.13
C SER A 220 10.75 -21.21 -5.41
N VAL A 221 11.56 -20.32 -5.96
CA VAL A 221 12.44 -20.65 -7.10
C VAL A 221 13.66 -21.47 -6.66
N LEU A 222 13.98 -21.47 -5.37
CA LEU A 222 15.11 -22.20 -4.80
C LEU A 222 14.74 -23.63 -4.38
N ASP A 223 13.49 -23.85 -3.96
CA ASP A 223 12.96 -25.12 -3.52
C ASP A 223 11.60 -25.39 -4.14
N SER A 224 11.59 -26.20 -5.17
CA SER A 224 10.36 -26.56 -5.90
C SER A 224 9.36 -27.39 -5.08
N SER A 225 9.70 -27.81 -3.87
CA SER A 225 8.76 -28.48 -2.96
C SER A 225 7.89 -27.49 -2.19
N ILE A 226 8.24 -26.21 -2.16
CA ILE A 226 7.47 -25.17 -1.48
C ILE A 226 6.36 -24.70 -2.41
N HIS A 227 5.15 -25.14 -2.09
CA HIS A 227 3.89 -24.63 -2.65
C HIS A 227 2.92 -24.45 -1.49
N ARG A 228 2.66 -23.23 -1.11
CA ARG A 228 1.87 -22.86 0.07
C ARG A 228 0.75 -21.91 -0.31
N LYS A 229 -0.23 -21.83 0.56
CA LYS A 229 -1.35 -20.90 0.44
C LYS A 229 -1.48 -20.05 1.69
N MET A 230 -1.93 -18.81 1.49
CA MET A 230 -2.37 -17.91 2.54
C MET A 230 -3.65 -17.23 2.09
N ILE A 231 -4.66 -17.21 2.93
CA ILE A 231 -5.89 -16.45 2.71
C ILE A 231 -5.86 -15.25 3.64
N ALA A 232 -6.06 -14.06 3.07
CA ALA A 232 -6.19 -12.83 3.81
C ALA A 232 -7.63 -12.31 3.70
N ALA A 233 -8.26 -12.09 4.84
CA ALA A 233 -9.57 -11.44 4.95
C ALA A 233 -9.38 -10.09 5.64
N ALA A 234 -9.82 -9.01 5.00
CA ALA A 234 -9.74 -7.67 5.57
C ALA A 234 -11.14 -7.05 5.64
N TRP A 235 -11.41 -6.30 6.69
CA TRP A 235 -12.67 -5.59 6.86
C TRP A 235 -12.46 -4.24 7.50
N SER A 236 -13.36 -3.31 7.19
CA SER A 236 -13.35 -1.98 7.80
C SER A 236 -14.76 -1.51 8.11
N GLY A 237 -14.88 -0.64 9.10
CA GLY A 237 -16.12 0.03 9.42
C GLY A 237 -15.82 1.37 10.06
N GLY A 238 -16.57 2.41 9.68
CA GLY A 238 -16.29 3.76 10.17
C GLY A 238 -17.45 4.71 10.01
N ILE A 239 -17.25 5.90 10.55
CA ILE A 239 -18.15 7.02 10.41
C ILE A 239 -17.34 8.29 10.11
N ALA A 240 -17.76 9.01 9.11
CA ALA A 240 -17.31 10.37 8.85
C ALA A 240 -18.43 11.34 9.21
N ARG A 241 -18.09 12.53 9.75
CA ARG A 241 -19.06 13.55 10.14
C ARG A 241 -18.53 14.96 9.89
N VAL A 242 -19.37 15.78 9.26
CA VAL A 242 -19.16 17.22 9.19
C VAL A 242 -19.61 17.83 10.52
N LEU A 243 -18.70 18.53 11.20
CA LEU A 243 -18.95 19.17 12.49
C LEU A 243 -19.31 20.64 12.33
N THR A 244 -18.62 21.33 11.44
CA THR A 244 -18.81 22.73 11.06
C THR A 244 -18.53 22.88 9.55
N PRO A 245 -18.78 24.03 8.92
CA PRO A 245 -18.40 24.27 7.53
C PRO A 245 -16.88 24.10 7.25
N ASP A 246 -16.07 24.23 8.30
CA ASP A 246 -14.59 24.16 8.19
C ASP A 246 -14.02 22.88 8.79
N ASP A 247 -14.83 22.04 9.46
CA ASP A 247 -14.35 20.87 10.20
C ASP A 247 -15.11 19.61 9.84
N ALA A 248 -14.39 18.57 9.53
CA ALA A 248 -14.91 17.20 9.42
C ALA A 248 -13.99 16.21 10.13
N ILE A 249 -14.59 15.18 10.71
CA ILE A 249 -13.86 14.09 11.37
C ILE A 249 -14.23 12.75 10.73
N ARG A 250 -13.30 11.81 10.76
CA ARG A 250 -13.55 10.40 10.44
C ARG A 250 -12.92 9.51 11.51
N VAL A 251 -13.66 8.52 11.95
CA VAL A 251 -13.15 7.44 12.80
C VAL A 251 -13.44 6.12 12.10
N ARG A 252 -12.41 5.30 11.94
CA ARG A 252 -12.49 4.01 11.25
C ARG A 252 -11.78 2.94 12.07
N TYR A 253 -12.40 1.78 12.12
CA TYR A 253 -11.79 0.54 12.59
C TYR A 253 -11.45 -0.33 11.38
N ASP A 254 -10.24 -0.89 11.37
CA ASP A 254 -9.78 -1.84 10.36
C ASP A 254 -9.41 -3.15 11.07
N GLY A 255 -9.78 -4.27 10.47
CA GLY A 255 -9.41 -5.60 10.90
C GLY A 255 -8.84 -6.41 9.73
N LYS A 256 -7.91 -7.32 10.02
CA LYS A 256 -7.34 -8.24 9.05
C LYS A 256 -7.08 -9.59 9.72
N ASP A 257 -7.33 -10.68 9.00
CA ASP A 257 -6.99 -12.05 9.40
C ASP A 257 -6.24 -12.73 8.24
N ASP A 258 -5.00 -13.11 8.49
CA ASP A 258 -4.16 -13.87 7.57
C ASP A 258 -4.08 -15.32 8.08
N VAL A 259 -4.51 -16.26 7.26
CA VAL A 259 -4.56 -17.69 7.60
C VAL A 259 -3.80 -18.51 6.55
N GLY A 260 -2.83 -19.27 7.00
CA GLY A 260 -1.99 -20.14 6.17
C GLY A 260 -0.52 -19.78 6.28
N TYR A 261 0.21 -19.78 5.16
CA TYR A 261 1.65 -19.62 5.15
C TYR A 261 2.06 -18.14 5.23
N ASN A 262 2.44 -17.71 6.44
CA ASN A 262 2.86 -16.34 6.75
C ASN A 262 4.39 -16.16 6.83
N SER A 263 5.17 -17.18 6.46
CA SER A 263 6.63 -17.12 6.46
C SER A 263 7.18 -16.80 5.06
N SER A 264 8.35 -16.19 4.99
CA SER A 264 9.07 -16.07 3.73
C SER A 264 9.80 -17.38 3.40
N PRO A 265 9.64 -17.94 2.18
CA PRO A 265 10.38 -19.13 1.76
C PRO A 265 11.88 -18.87 1.51
N TYR A 266 12.33 -17.63 1.68
CA TYR A 266 13.68 -17.17 1.34
C TYR A 266 14.44 -16.63 2.54
N ARG A 267 13.73 -16.18 3.59
CA ARG A 267 14.37 -15.58 4.75
C ARG A 267 15.02 -16.64 5.62
N ASN A 268 16.32 -16.50 5.75
CA ASN A 268 17.16 -17.44 6.48
C ASN A 268 17.49 -16.90 7.87
N VAL A 269 17.08 -17.62 8.91
CA VAL A 269 17.32 -17.30 10.31
C VAL A 269 18.51 -18.09 10.82
N ARG A 270 19.46 -17.43 11.46
CA ARG A 270 20.69 -18.03 11.93
C ARG A 270 20.70 -18.22 13.43
N PHE A 271 21.25 -19.34 13.83
CA PHE A 271 21.38 -19.73 15.22
C PHE A 271 22.86 -19.91 15.58
N GLY A 272 23.23 -19.52 16.80
CA GLY A 272 24.58 -19.73 17.30
C GLY A 272 25.62 -18.82 16.66
N ASN A 273 26.71 -19.40 16.17
CA ASN A 273 27.87 -18.68 15.62
C ASN A 273 27.73 -18.44 14.13
N TRP A 274 27.81 -17.20 13.71
CA TRP A 274 27.82 -16.85 12.29
C TRP A 274 28.53 -15.53 12.02
N THR A 275 28.87 -15.30 10.77
CA THR A 275 29.57 -14.09 10.32
C THR A 275 28.83 -13.50 9.11
N ALA A 276 28.54 -12.22 9.15
CA ALA A 276 28.03 -11.44 8.03
C ALA A 276 29.09 -10.43 7.55
N LYS A 277 29.06 -10.08 6.28
CA LYS A 277 29.77 -8.94 5.72
C LYS A 277 28.78 -7.84 5.43
N LEU A 278 29.00 -6.68 6.00
CA LEU A 278 28.22 -5.46 5.77
C LEU A 278 29.16 -4.41 5.17
N GLY A 279 29.14 -4.26 3.85
CA GLY A 279 30.13 -3.46 3.15
C GLY A 279 31.56 -3.97 3.39
N MET A 280 32.43 -3.11 3.91
CA MET A 280 33.79 -3.49 4.30
C MET A 280 33.89 -4.06 5.72
N GLN A 281 32.84 -4.00 6.51
CA GLN A 281 32.83 -4.52 7.88
C GLN A 281 32.48 -6.00 7.90
N LYS A 282 33.20 -6.75 8.73
CA LYS A 282 32.91 -8.14 9.06
C LYS A 282 32.33 -8.19 10.46
N ILE A 283 31.07 -8.55 10.57
CA ILE A 283 30.37 -8.74 11.85
C ILE A 283 30.36 -10.22 12.16
N THR A 284 30.97 -10.61 13.28
CA THR A 284 31.02 -11.99 13.74
C THR A 284 30.19 -12.13 15.00
N PHE A 285 29.25 -13.04 14.97
CA PHE A 285 28.48 -13.46 16.13
C PHE A 285 29.06 -14.77 16.62
N SER A 286 29.53 -14.80 17.87
CA SER A 286 30.07 -15.99 18.52
C SER A 286 29.09 -16.50 19.55
N ASN A 287 28.66 -17.76 19.40
CA ASN A 287 27.96 -18.49 20.42
C ASN A 287 28.38 -19.97 20.42
N THR A 288 28.22 -20.65 21.54
CA THR A 288 28.63 -22.03 21.71
C THR A 288 27.67 -23.07 21.12
N ILE A 289 26.50 -22.63 20.60
CA ILE A 289 25.42 -23.50 20.14
C ILE A 289 25.07 -23.15 18.69
N GLY A 290 24.98 -24.16 17.84
CA GLY A 290 24.35 -24.07 16.51
C GLY A 290 25.29 -24.27 15.33
N SER A 291 24.70 -24.60 14.19
CA SER A 291 25.37 -24.70 12.90
C SER A 291 25.43 -23.32 12.23
N ALA A 292 26.42 -23.14 11.37
CA ALA A 292 26.54 -21.95 10.54
C ALA A 292 25.42 -21.84 9.47
N ASP A 293 24.71 -22.94 9.24
CA ASP A 293 23.62 -23.03 8.28
C ASP A 293 22.33 -22.54 8.95
N GLY A 294 21.74 -21.50 8.42
CA GLY A 294 20.46 -20.99 8.89
C GLY A 294 19.29 -21.92 8.51
N LEU A 295 18.15 -21.65 9.11
CA LEU A 295 16.88 -22.30 8.78
C LEU A 295 15.96 -21.26 8.16
N ILE A 296 15.10 -21.72 7.26
CA ILE A 296 13.99 -20.87 6.75
C ILE A 296 13.14 -20.43 7.94
N GLU A 297 12.76 -19.16 7.96
CA GLU A 297 11.93 -18.61 9.03
C GLU A 297 10.65 -19.42 9.25
N ARG A 298 10.19 -19.39 10.47
CA ARG A 298 8.93 -20.02 10.87
C ARG A 298 8.13 -19.06 11.72
N THR A 299 7.06 -18.51 11.15
CA THR A 299 6.07 -17.69 11.83
C THR A 299 4.79 -18.45 12.12
N PRO A 300 3.90 -17.97 12.99
CA PRO A 300 2.58 -18.58 13.16
C PRO A 300 1.76 -18.57 11.86
N ASP A 301 0.95 -19.62 11.65
CA ASP A 301 0.10 -19.76 10.47
C ASP A 301 -1.15 -18.85 10.50
N THR A 302 -1.32 -18.07 11.56
CA THR A 302 -2.41 -17.10 11.68
C THR A 302 -1.90 -15.78 12.22
N ARG A 303 -2.44 -14.68 11.69
CA ARG A 303 -2.19 -13.34 12.18
C ARG A 303 -3.46 -12.51 12.12
N VAL A 304 -3.98 -12.12 13.28
CA VAL A 304 -5.14 -11.23 13.38
C VAL A 304 -4.66 -9.84 13.78
N SER A 305 -5.02 -8.84 12.99
CA SER A 305 -4.61 -7.45 13.21
C SER A 305 -5.82 -6.54 13.35
N HIS A 306 -5.69 -5.54 14.20
CA HIS A 306 -6.72 -4.54 14.47
C HIS A 306 -6.10 -3.15 14.44
N ALA A 307 -6.81 -2.18 13.87
CA ALA A 307 -6.39 -0.79 13.93
C ALA A 307 -7.58 0.15 14.13
N LEU A 308 -7.32 1.26 14.82
CA LEU A 308 -8.24 2.38 14.96
C LEU A 308 -7.58 3.61 14.34
N VAL A 309 -8.28 4.23 13.40
CA VAL A 309 -7.83 5.43 12.68
C VAL A 309 -8.75 6.59 13.02
N GLY A 310 -8.16 7.71 13.38
CA GLY A 310 -8.85 8.98 13.57
C GLY A 310 -8.26 10.04 12.66
N GLU A 311 -9.10 10.70 11.90
CA GLU A 311 -8.73 11.76 10.97
C GLU A 311 -9.56 13.01 11.26
N TRP A 312 -8.95 14.16 11.06
CA TRP A 312 -9.62 15.46 11.11
C TRP A 312 -9.23 16.28 9.91
N VAL A 313 -10.19 16.87 9.23
CA VAL A 313 -9.96 17.83 8.17
C VAL A 313 -10.40 19.20 8.66
N HIS A 314 -9.50 20.18 8.58
CA HIS A 314 -9.77 21.56 8.97
C HIS A 314 -9.43 22.53 7.84
N SER A 315 -10.41 23.33 7.42
CA SER A 315 -10.23 24.38 6.42
C SER A 315 -9.68 25.64 7.11
N LEU A 316 -8.43 26.00 6.82
CA LEU A 316 -7.81 27.23 7.33
C LEU A 316 -8.29 28.48 6.58
N SER A 317 -8.54 28.33 5.29
CA SER A 317 -9.07 29.37 4.40
C SER A 317 -9.46 28.71 3.07
N PRO A 318 -10.22 29.40 2.19
CA PRO A 318 -10.55 28.86 0.87
C PRO A 318 -9.31 28.33 0.12
N GLY A 319 -9.30 27.03 -0.13
CA GLY A 319 -8.22 26.33 -0.82
C GLY A 319 -6.99 26.00 0.04
N ILE A 320 -7.05 26.13 1.37
CA ILE A 320 -5.97 25.72 2.28
C ILE A 320 -6.58 24.90 3.41
N GLY A 321 -6.14 23.66 3.59
CA GLY A 321 -6.63 22.75 4.63
C GLY A 321 -5.49 22.01 5.33
N LEU A 322 -5.76 21.62 6.58
CA LEU A 322 -4.95 20.71 7.39
C LEU A 322 -5.66 19.37 7.52
N HIS A 323 -4.88 18.30 7.47
CA HIS A 323 -5.38 16.94 7.62
C HIS A 323 -4.48 16.13 8.56
N PRO A 324 -4.65 16.24 9.89
CA PRO A 324 -4.01 15.35 10.84
C PRO A 324 -4.68 13.98 10.86
N GLU A 325 -3.86 12.95 11.00
CA GLU A 325 -4.26 11.55 11.14
C GLU A 325 -3.51 10.88 12.29
N VAL A 326 -4.19 10.02 13.02
CA VAL A 326 -3.58 9.12 14.01
C VAL A 326 -4.12 7.71 13.79
N ARG A 327 -3.21 6.73 13.72
CA ARG A 327 -3.51 5.31 13.63
C ARG A 327 -2.86 4.56 14.79
N LEU A 328 -3.64 3.74 15.49
CA LEU A 328 -3.20 2.81 16.51
C LEU A 328 -3.47 1.39 16.02
N SER A 329 -2.52 0.48 16.10
CA SER A 329 -2.74 -0.91 15.74
C SER A 329 -2.14 -1.89 16.74
N HIS A 330 -2.69 -3.11 16.75
CA HIS A 330 -2.19 -4.24 17.51
C HIS A 330 -2.54 -5.54 16.78
N ASP A 331 -1.66 -6.55 16.88
CA ASP A 331 -1.89 -7.86 16.28
C ASP A 331 -1.61 -9.03 17.22
N SER A 332 -2.02 -10.21 16.77
CA SER A 332 -1.86 -11.46 17.52
C SER A 332 -0.40 -11.97 17.63
N TRP A 333 0.54 -11.32 16.94
CA TRP A 333 1.98 -11.58 17.06
C TRP A 333 2.66 -10.68 18.11
N GLY A 334 1.87 -9.85 18.83
CA GLY A 334 2.35 -8.93 19.86
C GLY A 334 2.84 -7.59 19.32
N VAL A 335 2.77 -7.36 18.01
CA VAL A 335 3.15 -6.07 17.44
C VAL A 335 2.09 -5.03 17.74
N SER A 336 2.52 -3.93 18.34
CA SER A 336 1.70 -2.72 18.56
C SER A 336 2.34 -1.55 17.85
N SER A 337 1.56 -0.72 17.15
CA SER A 337 2.09 0.46 16.48
C SER A 337 1.25 1.72 16.66
N LEU A 338 1.91 2.85 16.50
CA LEU A 338 1.34 4.19 16.44
C LEU A 338 1.88 4.87 15.18
N SER A 339 0.97 5.42 14.37
CA SER A 339 1.31 6.37 13.30
C SER A 339 0.61 7.69 13.59
N ALA A 340 1.31 8.81 13.42
CA ALA A 340 0.74 10.15 13.52
C ALA A 340 1.24 11.00 12.34
N GLY A 341 0.32 11.54 11.57
CA GLY A 341 0.58 12.31 10.36
C GLY A 341 -0.10 13.67 10.37
N LEU A 342 0.44 14.59 9.56
CA LEU A 342 -0.15 15.89 9.30
C LEU A 342 0.14 16.26 7.85
N ASP A 343 -0.91 16.54 7.08
CA ASP A 343 -0.82 17.08 5.73
C ASP A 343 -1.33 18.53 5.68
N LEU A 344 -0.60 19.38 4.98
CA LEU A 344 -1.04 20.68 4.53
C LEU A 344 -1.40 20.59 3.04
N ARG A 345 -2.64 20.90 2.71
CA ARG A 345 -3.16 20.89 1.33
C ARG A 345 -3.44 22.31 0.87
N VAL A 346 -2.97 22.65 -0.32
CA VAL A 346 -3.18 23.95 -0.94
C VAL A 346 -3.69 23.76 -2.36
N ALA A 347 -4.88 24.30 -2.64
CA ALA A 347 -5.47 24.33 -3.98
C ALA A 347 -5.57 25.79 -4.48
N ARG A 348 -4.99 26.08 -5.61
CA ARG A 348 -4.98 27.42 -6.22
C ARG A 348 -5.11 27.30 -7.72
N SER A 349 -6.23 27.79 -8.28
CA SER A 349 -6.46 27.82 -9.73
C SER A 349 -6.08 26.48 -10.41
N SER A 350 -4.95 26.43 -11.10
CA SER A 350 -4.43 25.26 -11.82
C SER A 350 -3.47 24.38 -11.00
N TRP A 351 -3.18 24.72 -9.74
CA TRP A 351 -2.22 24.00 -8.90
C TRP A 351 -2.87 23.37 -7.68
N ARG A 352 -2.47 22.15 -7.38
CA ARG A 352 -2.73 21.48 -6.10
C ARG A 352 -1.40 21.03 -5.52
N LEU A 353 -1.16 21.36 -4.26
CA LEU A 353 0.04 21.02 -3.51
C LEU A 353 -0.38 20.35 -2.20
N GLN A 354 0.24 19.23 -1.88
CA GLN A 354 0.17 18.62 -0.57
C GLN A 354 1.58 18.43 -0.02
N VAL A 355 1.81 18.84 1.20
CA VAL A 355 3.04 18.60 1.95
C VAL A 355 2.66 17.86 3.22
N GLY A 356 3.25 16.70 3.43
CA GLY A 356 2.92 15.83 4.54
C GLY A 356 4.14 15.38 5.32
N TYR A 357 3.91 15.10 6.59
CA TYR A 357 4.86 14.45 7.47
C TYR A 357 4.14 13.39 8.29
N ARG A 358 4.78 12.20 8.46
CA ARG A 358 4.28 11.11 9.30
C ARG A 358 5.40 10.58 10.18
N TYR A 359 5.09 10.37 11.43
CA TYR A 359 5.91 9.62 12.36
C TYR A 359 5.29 8.25 12.60
N TYR A 360 6.11 7.21 12.64
CA TYR A 360 5.74 5.84 12.91
C TYR A 360 6.55 5.26 14.05
N LEU A 361 5.92 4.44 14.92
CA LEU A 361 6.55 3.72 16.02
C LEU A 361 5.91 2.34 16.13
N GLN A 362 6.74 1.29 16.32
CA GLN A 362 6.29 -0.09 16.45
C GLN A 362 7.10 -0.83 17.52
N SER A 363 6.44 -1.74 18.28
CA SER A 363 7.09 -2.78 19.07
C SER A 363 7.52 -3.96 18.18
N GLY A 364 8.41 -4.82 18.67
CA GLY A 364 8.72 -6.07 18.00
C GLY A 364 7.64 -7.14 18.21
N ALA A 365 7.59 -8.14 17.33
CA ALA A 365 6.81 -9.35 17.54
C ALA A 365 7.39 -10.18 18.70
N ASP A 366 6.53 -10.92 19.39
CA ASP A 366 6.89 -11.69 20.60
C ASP A 366 8.00 -12.73 20.34
N PHE A 367 8.07 -13.23 19.11
CA PHE A 367 9.05 -14.24 18.69
C PHE A 367 10.25 -13.65 17.91
N PHE A 368 10.29 -12.33 17.69
CA PHE A 368 11.41 -11.68 17.01
C PHE A 368 12.64 -11.61 17.92
N GLN A 369 13.79 -12.02 17.41
CA GLN A 369 15.09 -11.82 18.06
C GLN A 369 16.14 -11.47 17.00
N ASP A 370 16.96 -10.47 17.29
CA ASP A 370 18.14 -10.12 16.48
C ASP A 370 19.18 -11.27 16.45
N LYS A 371 19.22 -12.05 17.53
CA LYS A 371 20.11 -13.20 17.70
C LYS A 371 19.43 -14.37 18.40
N TYR A 372 19.40 -15.50 17.74
CA TYR A 372 18.91 -16.74 18.31
C TYR A 372 20.11 -17.52 18.88
N THR A 373 20.15 -17.70 20.21
CA THR A 373 21.30 -18.22 20.93
C THR A 373 21.13 -19.68 21.37
N LEU A 374 19.92 -20.21 21.38
CA LEU A 374 19.61 -21.58 21.74
C LEU A 374 19.45 -22.46 20.49
N ASP A 375 19.34 -23.76 20.71
CA ASP A 375 19.01 -24.72 19.67
C ASP A 375 17.68 -24.33 18.99
N PRO A 376 17.58 -24.39 17.66
CA PRO A 376 16.34 -24.09 16.93
C PRO A 376 15.10 -24.81 17.45
N ALA A 377 15.27 -26.04 17.97
CA ALA A 377 14.19 -26.83 18.56
C ALA A 377 13.57 -26.20 19.82
N MET A 378 14.25 -25.25 20.44
CA MET A 378 13.74 -24.54 21.61
C MET A 378 12.81 -23.38 21.27
N TYR A 379 12.68 -23.03 19.98
CA TYR A 379 11.82 -21.94 19.52
C TYR A 379 10.62 -22.49 18.73
N ALA A 380 9.42 -22.13 19.15
CA ALA A 380 8.21 -22.45 18.39
C ALA A 380 8.18 -21.68 17.06
N TYR A 381 8.56 -20.40 17.10
CA TYR A 381 8.63 -19.48 15.97
C TYR A 381 9.93 -18.68 16.02
N TYR A 382 10.41 -18.27 14.84
CA TYR A 382 11.62 -17.46 14.70
C TYR A 382 11.66 -16.77 13.34
N THR A 383 12.20 -15.55 13.31
CA THR A 383 12.34 -14.74 12.10
C THR A 383 13.53 -13.78 12.22
N SER A 384 14.18 -13.47 11.10
CA SER A 384 15.14 -12.38 10.97
C SER A 384 14.56 -11.18 10.23
N ASP A 385 13.23 -11.07 10.14
CA ASP A 385 12.55 -9.95 9.54
C ASP A 385 12.71 -8.69 10.37
N LYS A 386 13.44 -7.70 9.86
CA LYS A 386 13.64 -6.42 10.53
C LYS A 386 12.34 -5.66 10.77
N GLU A 387 11.37 -5.85 9.87
CA GLU A 387 10.04 -5.25 9.96
C GLU A 387 9.20 -5.85 11.09
N LEU A 388 9.54 -7.05 11.56
CA LEU A 388 8.97 -7.65 12.78
C LEU A 388 9.69 -7.23 14.06
N GLY A 389 10.80 -6.52 13.96
CA GLY A 389 11.48 -5.90 15.09
C GLY A 389 10.82 -4.60 15.53
N SER A 390 11.28 -4.07 16.67
CA SER A 390 10.92 -2.69 17.03
C SER A 390 11.56 -1.71 16.06
N GLN A 391 10.78 -0.73 15.64
CA GLN A 391 11.24 0.30 14.72
C GLN A 391 10.52 1.63 14.97
N ASN A 392 11.13 2.71 14.51
CA ASN A 392 10.49 3.99 14.32
C ASN A 392 10.87 4.59 12.97
N GLY A 393 10.00 5.42 12.42
CA GLY A 393 10.21 6.00 11.11
C GLY A 393 9.70 7.42 10.98
N HIS A 394 10.31 8.16 10.08
CA HIS A 394 9.93 9.51 9.69
C HIS A 394 9.71 9.54 8.19
N LEU A 395 8.54 9.95 7.76
CA LEU A 395 8.19 10.07 6.35
C LEU A 395 7.88 11.53 6.05
N GLY A 396 8.51 12.08 5.01
CA GLY A 396 8.18 13.35 4.38
C GLY A 396 7.59 13.12 3.00
N ARG A 397 6.51 13.84 2.67
CA ARG A 397 5.78 13.71 1.40
C ARG A 397 5.54 15.05 0.74
N LEU A 398 5.64 15.07 -0.58
CA LEU A 398 5.29 16.20 -1.44
C LEU A 398 4.51 15.67 -2.64
N ASP A 399 3.26 16.11 -2.80
CA ASP A 399 2.45 15.85 -4.00
C ASP A 399 2.12 17.17 -4.68
N LEU A 400 2.27 17.20 -6.00
CA LEU A 400 2.01 18.36 -6.82
C LEU A 400 1.19 17.93 -8.04
N ALA A 401 0.05 18.58 -8.25
CA ALA A 401 -0.70 18.45 -9.50
C ALA A 401 -0.85 19.81 -10.17
N HIS A 402 -0.67 19.84 -11.48
CA HIS A 402 -0.79 21.04 -12.31
C HIS A 402 -1.64 20.77 -13.54
N VAL A 403 -2.65 21.61 -13.75
CA VAL A 403 -3.48 21.56 -14.95
C VAL A 403 -2.70 22.18 -16.11
N LEU A 404 -2.32 21.36 -17.10
CA LEU A 404 -1.60 21.78 -18.30
C LEU A 404 -2.55 22.30 -19.37
N VAL A 405 -3.71 21.66 -19.51
CA VAL A 405 -4.76 22.03 -20.43
C VAL A 405 -6.07 22.05 -19.65
N ASP A 406 -6.71 23.20 -19.61
CA ASP A 406 -8.03 23.37 -18.98
C ASP A 406 -9.10 23.39 -20.09
N PRO A 407 -10.15 22.57 -20.00
CA PRO A 407 -11.15 22.51 -21.04
C PRO A 407 -11.86 23.85 -21.21
N SER A 408 -12.04 24.27 -22.46
CA SER A 408 -12.78 25.49 -22.83
C SER A 408 -14.26 25.20 -23.14
N GLY A 409 -14.59 23.93 -23.35
CA GLY A 409 -15.91 23.42 -23.66
C GLY A 409 -16.21 22.03 -23.05
N PRO A 410 -17.47 21.61 -23.09
CA PRO A 410 -17.91 20.38 -22.42
C PRO A 410 -17.27 19.08 -22.95
N ASN A 411 -16.75 19.11 -24.19
CA ASN A 411 -16.14 17.95 -24.83
C ASN A 411 -14.59 18.08 -24.95
N ASP A 412 -14.00 19.07 -24.30
CA ASP A 412 -12.58 19.29 -24.34
C ASP A 412 -11.86 18.42 -23.30
N THR A 413 -10.66 17.97 -23.63
CA THR A 413 -9.85 17.16 -22.75
C THR A 413 -9.10 18.01 -21.74
N ARG A 414 -9.24 17.72 -20.47
CA ARG A 414 -8.39 18.24 -19.40
C ARG A 414 -7.15 17.38 -19.27
N ILE A 415 -5.98 18.01 -19.18
CA ILE A 415 -4.70 17.34 -18.98
C ILE A 415 -4.05 17.85 -17.71
N MET A 416 -3.67 16.95 -16.81
CA MET A 416 -2.94 17.29 -15.58
C MET A 416 -1.61 16.55 -15.52
N LEU A 417 -0.58 17.25 -15.06
CA LEU A 417 0.71 16.69 -14.66
C LEU A 417 0.68 16.44 -13.16
N ASN A 418 1.07 15.25 -12.75
CA ASN A 418 1.16 14.85 -11.35
C ASN A 418 2.62 14.51 -11.01
N LEU A 419 3.10 14.95 -9.86
CA LEU A 419 4.39 14.62 -9.29
C LEU A 419 4.20 14.25 -7.83
N GLN A 420 4.75 13.11 -7.42
CA GLN A 420 4.81 12.66 -6.03
C GLN A 420 6.26 12.40 -5.66
N LEU A 421 6.67 12.85 -4.49
CA LEU A 421 7.97 12.59 -3.90
C LEU A 421 7.78 12.19 -2.44
N GLN A 422 8.48 11.15 -2.03
CA GLN A 422 8.51 10.70 -0.64
C GLN A 422 9.96 10.43 -0.23
N ALA A 423 10.26 10.71 1.04
CA ALA A 423 11.53 10.35 1.68
C ALA A 423 11.22 9.73 3.04
N VAL A 424 11.81 8.59 3.33
CA VAL A 424 11.57 7.86 4.58
C VAL A 424 12.90 7.55 5.25
N HIS A 425 12.95 7.75 6.56
CA HIS A 425 14.05 7.32 7.42
C HIS A 425 13.51 6.37 8.48
N TYR A 426 14.04 5.13 8.52
CA TYR A 426 13.73 4.13 9.55
C TYR A 426 14.92 3.86 10.44
N ASN A 427 14.64 3.66 11.74
CA ASN A 427 15.56 3.13 12.73
C ASN A 427 15.08 1.75 13.19
N TYR A 428 15.98 0.78 13.19
CA TYR A 428 15.76 -0.59 13.67
C TYR A 428 16.66 -0.85 14.89
N PRO A 429 16.29 -0.40 16.11
CA PRO A 429 17.16 -0.43 17.27
C PRO A 429 17.59 -1.84 17.69
N ASN A 430 16.82 -2.85 17.31
CA ASN A 430 17.07 -4.25 17.64
C ASN A 430 17.44 -5.07 16.40
N PHE A 431 18.00 -4.45 15.36
CA PHE A 431 18.49 -5.17 14.18
C PHE A 431 19.89 -4.73 13.81
N ILE A 432 20.89 -5.54 14.21
CA ILE A 432 22.31 -5.17 14.15
C ILE A 432 22.84 -5.07 12.72
N LEU A 433 22.24 -5.79 11.75
CA LEU A 433 22.73 -5.81 10.37
C LEU A 433 22.31 -4.56 9.58
N LEU A 434 21.24 -3.92 9.97
CA LEU A 434 20.73 -2.70 9.34
C LEU A 434 20.09 -1.80 10.40
N PRO A 435 20.87 -1.03 11.17
CA PRO A 435 20.33 -0.19 12.23
C PRO A 435 19.46 0.96 11.71
N THR A 436 19.67 1.40 10.47
CA THR A 436 18.89 2.46 9.82
C THR A 436 18.69 2.17 8.34
N ARG A 437 17.59 2.63 7.78
CA ARG A 437 17.32 2.61 6.34
C ARG A 437 16.75 3.95 5.91
N ASP A 438 17.35 4.54 4.87
CA ASP A 438 16.84 5.71 4.17
C ASP A 438 16.30 5.29 2.83
N SER A 439 15.14 5.80 2.45
CA SER A 439 14.56 5.55 1.14
C SER A 439 13.98 6.81 0.52
N VAL A 440 13.97 6.83 -0.79
CA VAL A 440 13.31 7.88 -1.60
C VAL A 440 12.45 7.22 -2.65
N PHE A 441 11.30 7.82 -2.89
CA PHE A 441 10.37 7.43 -3.93
C PHE A 441 9.98 8.66 -4.73
N GLY A 442 9.88 8.51 -6.05
CA GLY A 442 9.38 9.54 -6.96
C GLY A 442 8.44 8.93 -8.00
N LEU A 443 7.32 9.61 -8.25
CA LEU A 443 6.35 9.24 -9.27
C LEU A 443 5.99 10.48 -10.08
N ILE A 444 5.97 10.33 -11.40
CA ILE A 444 5.50 11.36 -12.34
C ILE A 444 4.43 10.76 -13.25
N GLY A 445 3.40 11.51 -13.56
CA GLY A 445 2.32 11.01 -14.41
C GLY A 445 1.50 12.10 -15.08
N LEU A 446 0.74 11.66 -16.06
CA LEU A 446 -0.26 12.46 -16.77
C LEU A 446 -1.64 11.86 -16.52
N SER A 447 -2.60 12.72 -16.22
CA SER A 447 -4.02 12.36 -16.13
C SER A 447 -4.79 13.10 -17.22
N LEU A 448 -5.73 12.38 -17.82
CA LEU A 448 -6.63 12.85 -18.86
C LEU A 448 -8.07 12.71 -18.36
N GLU A 449 -8.89 13.73 -18.59
CA GLU A 449 -10.34 13.72 -18.30
C GLU A 449 -11.05 14.32 -19.51
N ARG A 450 -12.03 13.61 -20.09
CA ARG A 450 -12.81 14.04 -21.26
C ARG A 450 -14.26 13.70 -21.09
#